data_bbe711368ea60d37e28275f830f73882
#
_entry.id   bbe711368ea60d37e28275f830f73882
#
_cell.length_a   1.000
_cell.length_b   1.000
_cell.length_c   1.000
_cell.angle_alpha   90.00
_cell.angle_beta   90.00
_cell.angle_gamma   90.00
#
_symmetry.space_group_name_H-M   'P 1'
#
loop_
_entity.id
_entity.type
_entity.pdbx_description
1 polymer ?
#
loop_
_entity_poly.entity_id
_entity_poly.type
_entity_poly.pdbx_seq_one_letter_code
_entity_poly.pdbx_strand_id
1 'polypeptide(L)'
;MLPAMSQETWEPPLSSPVLPGEARTDYERYLNTEELLALQKGPQEWVHRDELLFQVVHQSSELWLKLAWNDTGAAAALVAEDDLGGALRLLRRASLCMRYVTAQLDMLEHMSPWEYQEIRKVLGHGSGFDSPGVKELRPAMARLGEAFHAARERAGLSLVDLYVHGRAHEELYQLAEALMELDEWLQTWRIRHYRVVARVIGERVVGTQGTPVEVLGRLIHRVEYPELWDVRNELTARSQAES
;
A
#
# COMPACT_ATOMS: atom_id res chain seq x y z
N MET A 1 -22.59 -46.11 8.12
CA MET A 1 -21.15 -46.32 8.38
C MET A 1 -20.42 -45.94 7.09
N LEU A 2 -19.90 -44.73 6.98
CA LEU A 2 -19.13 -44.29 5.83
C LEU A 2 -17.73 -44.90 5.93
N PRO A 3 -17.14 -45.42 4.85
CA PRO A 3 -15.80 -45.96 4.90
C PRO A 3 -14.80 -44.84 5.21
N ALA A 4 -13.86 -45.11 6.11
CA ALA A 4 -12.75 -44.22 6.39
C ALA A 4 -11.96 -44.00 5.09
N MET A 5 -12.02 -42.77 4.58
CA MET A 5 -11.11 -42.32 3.52
C MET A 5 -9.70 -42.31 4.10
N SER A 6 -8.83 -43.19 3.58
CA SER A 6 -7.40 -43.13 3.84
C SER A 6 -6.91 -41.73 3.42
N GLN A 7 -6.23 -41.04 4.33
CA GLN A 7 -5.50 -39.80 4.02
C GLN A 7 -4.26 -40.19 3.16
N GLU A 8 -4.49 -40.61 1.93
CA GLU A 8 -3.43 -40.57 0.92
C GLU A 8 -3.21 -39.08 0.63
N THR A 9 -2.09 -38.56 1.08
CA THR A 9 -1.59 -37.23 0.70
C THR A 9 -1.45 -37.26 -0.83
N TRP A 10 -2.41 -36.57 -1.51
CA TRP A 10 -2.34 -36.42 -2.95
C TRP A 10 -1.09 -35.56 -3.27
N GLU A 11 -0.03 -36.19 -3.78
CA GLU A 11 1.10 -35.50 -4.37
C GLU A 11 0.93 -35.55 -5.89
N PRO A 12 0.75 -34.37 -6.55
CA PRO A 12 0.72 -34.35 -8.01
C PRO A 12 2.07 -34.89 -8.55
N PRO A 13 2.07 -35.66 -9.64
CA PRO A 13 3.32 -36.03 -10.27
C PRO A 13 4.05 -34.75 -10.69
N LEU A 14 5.31 -34.60 -10.28
CA LEU A 14 6.16 -33.49 -10.71
C LEU A 14 6.33 -33.59 -12.22
N SER A 15 5.62 -32.78 -12.97
CA SER A 15 5.82 -32.62 -14.41
C SER A 15 7.20 -32.00 -14.64
N SER A 16 7.93 -32.47 -15.64
CA SER A 16 9.20 -31.85 -16.03
C SER A 16 8.96 -30.39 -16.39
N PRO A 17 9.73 -29.41 -15.83
CA PRO A 17 9.57 -28.02 -16.12
C PRO A 17 9.73 -27.70 -17.60
N VAL A 18 8.92 -26.74 -18.10
CA VAL A 18 8.95 -26.29 -19.49
C VAL A 18 9.53 -24.88 -19.63
N LEU A 19 9.55 -24.08 -18.52
CA LEU A 19 10.18 -22.78 -18.50
C LEU A 19 11.71 -22.90 -18.42
N PRO A 20 12.46 -21.96 -19.01
CA PRO A 20 13.91 -21.91 -18.88
C PRO A 20 14.33 -21.64 -17.43
N GLY A 21 15.47 -22.21 -16.98
CA GLY A 21 16.03 -22.02 -15.64
C GLY A 21 16.46 -23.33 -14.99
N GLU A 22 17.13 -23.24 -13.85
CA GLU A 22 17.71 -24.38 -13.14
C GLU A 22 16.83 -24.92 -11.99
N ALA A 23 15.85 -24.12 -11.53
CA ALA A 23 14.94 -24.50 -10.46
C ALA A 23 14.09 -25.75 -10.83
N ARG A 24 13.62 -26.48 -9.82
CA ARG A 24 13.00 -27.79 -9.98
C ARG A 24 11.62 -27.78 -10.63
N THR A 25 10.88 -26.67 -10.48
CA THR A 25 9.51 -26.54 -10.94
C THR A 25 9.32 -25.25 -11.74
N ASP A 26 8.32 -25.22 -12.62
CA ASP A 26 7.95 -24.00 -13.32
C ASP A 26 7.46 -22.89 -12.38
N TYR A 27 6.88 -23.24 -11.23
CA TYR A 27 6.53 -22.30 -10.17
C TYR A 27 7.75 -21.53 -9.64
N GLU A 28 8.81 -22.28 -9.27
CA GLU A 28 10.06 -21.68 -8.78
C GLU A 28 10.74 -20.84 -9.87
N ARG A 29 10.75 -21.31 -11.10
CA ARG A 29 11.34 -20.60 -12.25
C ARG A 29 10.62 -19.31 -12.57
N TYR A 30 9.29 -19.32 -12.55
CA TYR A 30 8.49 -18.14 -12.87
C TYR A 30 8.52 -17.09 -11.76
N LEU A 31 8.45 -17.52 -10.51
CA LEU A 31 8.37 -16.62 -9.35
C LEU A 31 9.75 -16.26 -8.77
N ASN A 32 10.84 -16.90 -9.22
CA ASN A 32 12.19 -16.75 -8.68
C ASN A 32 12.20 -16.89 -7.15
N THR A 33 11.54 -17.93 -6.64
CA THR A 33 11.31 -18.10 -5.20
C THR A 33 12.60 -18.37 -4.43
N GLU A 34 13.59 -19.02 -5.03
CA GLU A 34 14.88 -19.26 -4.41
C GLU A 34 15.61 -17.93 -4.17
N GLU A 35 15.71 -17.09 -5.19
CA GLU A 35 16.32 -15.75 -5.09
C GLU A 35 15.55 -14.85 -4.14
N LEU A 36 14.20 -14.87 -4.21
CA LEU A 36 13.35 -14.08 -3.31
C LEU A 36 13.59 -14.44 -1.84
N LEU A 37 13.65 -15.74 -1.53
CA LEU A 37 13.86 -16.23 -0.16
C LEU A 37 15.32 -16.16 0.30
N ALA A 38 16.26 -15.91 -0.60
CA ALA A 38 17.67 -15.66 -0.31
C ALA A 38 17.97 -14.17 -0.02
N LEU A 39 17.02 -13.26 -0.23
CA LEU A 39 17.21 -11.84 0.04
C LEU A 39 17.24 -11.50 1.54
N GLN A 40 16.71 -12.37 2.39
CA GLN A 40 16.75 -12.20 3.84
C GLN A 40 18.05 -12.79 4.37
N LYS A 41 18.64 -12.12 5.38
CA LYS A 41 19.79 -12.67 6.09
C LYS A 41 19.45 -14.02 6.72
N GLY A 42 20.42 -14.92 6.72
CA GLY A 42 20.30 -16.21 7.39
C GLY A 42 20.53 -16.13 8.90
N PRO A 43 20.16 -17.21 9.65
CA PRO A 43 20.29 -17.24 11.12
C PRO A 43 21.70 -16.95 11.67
N GLN A 44 22.73 -17.17 10.87
CA GLN A 44 24.13 -16.92 11.26
C GLN A 44 24.55 -15.45 11.13
N GLU A 45 23.73 -14.62 10.46
CA GLU A 45 23.98 -13.21 10.21
C GLU A 45 23.12 -12.29 11.07
N TRP A 46 22.10 -12.85 11.77
CA TRP A 46 21.20 -12.06 12.60
C TRP A 46 21.90 -11.55 13.84
N VAL A 47 21.66 -10.30 14.18
CA VAL A 47 22.00 -9.74 15.50
C VAL A 47 20.93 -10.08 16.53
N HIS A 48 19.69 -10.30 16.08
CA HIS A 48 18.55 -10.78 16.87
C HIS A 48 17.59 -11.59 15.97
N ARG A 49 16.92 -12.60 16.53
CA ARG A 49 15.98 -13.46 15.78
C ARG A 49 14.87 -12.68 15.05
N ASP A 50 14.43 -11.56 15.62
CA ASP A 50 13.37 -10.71 15.04
C ASP A 50 13.88 -9.84 13.86
N GLU A 51 15.17 -9.91 13.53
CA GLU A 51 15.69 -9.27 12.31
C GLU A 51 15.03 -9.87 11.06
N LEU A 52 14.73 -11.18 11.05
CA LEU A 52 13.97 -11.81 9.97
C LEU A 52 12.55 -11.23 9.87
N LEU A 53 11.84 -11.09 11.02
CA LEU A 53 10.53 -10.46 11.05
C LEU A 53 10.57 -9.04 10.46
N PHE A 54 11.56 -8.24 10.89
CA PHE A 54 11.75 -6.88 10.42
C PHE A 54 11.98 -6.84 8.88
N GLN A 55 12.85 -7.69 8.35
CA GLN A 55 13.13 -7.76 6.92
C GLN A 55 11.91 -8.22 6.12
N VAL A 56 11.22 -9.27 6.54
CA VAL A 56 10.05 -9.82 5.83
C VAL A 56 8.93 -8.79 5.74
N VAL A 57 8.62 -8.07 6.84
CA VAL A 57 7.58 -7.04 6.84
C VAL A 57 7.93 -5.91 5.87
N HIS A 58 9.18 -5.43 5.88
CA HIS A 58 9.57 -4.33 5.00
C HIS A 58 9.64 -4.77 3.52
N GLN A 59 10.24 -5.91 3.24
CA GLN A 59 10.36 -6.41 1.86
C GLN A 59 9.00 -6.74 1.25
N SER A 60 8.11 -7.40 2.00
CA SER A 60 6.76 -7.68 1.52
C SER A 60 5.93 -6.40 1.35
N SER A 61 6.13 -5.40 2.22
CA SER A 61 5.52 -4.08 2.03
C SER A 61 5.97 -3.42 0.73
N GLU A 62 7.25 -3.48 0.38
CA GLU A 62 7.77 -2.93 -0.88
C GLU A 62 7.19 -3.65 -2.11
N LEU A 63 6.94 -4.96 -2.03
CA LEU A 63 6.28 -5.70 -3.12
C LEU A 63 4.82 -5.25 -3.32
N TRP A 64 4.05 -5.08 -2.24
CA TRP A 64 2.68 -4.56 -2.32
C TRP A 64 2.65 -3.10 -2.78
N LEU A 65 3.56 -2.26 -2.30
CA LEU A 65 3.70 -0.87 -2.75
C LEU A 65 4.06 -0.80 -4.23
N LYS A 66 4.93 -1.70 -4.72
CA LYS A 66 5.27 -1.80 -6.14
C LYS A 66 4.02 -2.08 -6.99
N LEU A 67 3.15 -3.00 -6.57
CA LEU A 67 1.89 -3.26 -7.26
C LEU A 67 0.95 -2.05 -7.17
N ALA A 68 0.83 -1.43 -5.99
CA ALA A 68 -0.04 -0.27 -5.78
C ALA A 68 0.33 0.92 -6.69
N TRP A 69 1.60 1.34 -6.73
CA TRP A 69 1.99 2.47 -7.57
C TRP A 69 1.91 2.16 -9.06
N ASN A 70 2.19 0.92 -9.47
CA ASN A 70 2.04 0.49 -10.87
C ASN A 70 0.58 0.53 -11.30
N ASP A 71 -0.34 -0.01 -10.49
CA ASP A 71 -1.77 0.01 -10.76
C ASP A 71 -2.35 1.43 -10.76
N THR A 72 -1.91 2.27 -9.82
CA THR A 72 -2.32 3.68 -9.78
C THR A 72 -1.86 4.44 -11.03
N GLY A 73 -0.63 4.20 -11.49
CA GLY A 73 -0.12 4.80 -12.72
C GLY A 73 -0.87 4.32 -13.96
N ALA A 74 -1.16 3.02 -14.05
CA ALA A 74 -1.96 2.45 -15.13
C ALA A 74 -3.41 2.96 -15.12
N ALA A 75 -4.01 3.12 -13.93
CA ALA A 75 -5.34 3.72 -13.79
C ALA A 75 -5.38 5.15 -14.32
N ALA A 76 -4.34 5.97 -14.06
CA ALA A 76 -4.25 7.32 -14.60
C ALA A 76 -4.27 7.34 -16.14
N ALA A 77 -3.58 6.39 -16.79
CA ALA A 77 -3.60 6.25 -18.24
C ALA A 77 -5.00 5.87 -18.77
N LEU A 78 -5.66 4.90 -18.11
CA LEU A 78 -7.03 4.49 -18.49
C LEU A 78 -8.04 5.62 -18.31
N VAL A 79 -7.93 6.44 -17.27
CA VAL A 79 -8.78 7.64 -17.08
C VAL A 79 -8.57 8.64 -18.23
N ALA A 80 -7.34 8.82 -18.71
CA ALA A 80 -7.04 9.69 -19.85
C ALA A 80 -7.66 9.17 -21.16
N GLU A 81 -7.84 7.85 -21.29
CA GLU A 81 -8.45 7.15 -22.41
C GLU A 81 -9.98 6.96 -22.24
N ASP A 82 -10.59 7.53 -21.19
CA ASP A 82 -12.00 7.38 -20.80
C ASP A 82 -12.44 5.94 -20.44
N ASP A 83 -11.52 5.00 -20.20
CA ASP A 83 -11.82 3.67 -19.60
C ASP A 83 -11.89 3.77 -18.08
N LEU A 84 -12.94 4.42 -17.57
CA LEU A 84 -13.15 4.59 -16.13
C LEU A 84 -13.38 3.26 -15.43
N GLY A 85 -14.07 2.31 -16.08
CA GLY A 85 -14.30 0.96 -15.53
C GLY A 85 -13.00 0.18 -15.35
N GLY A 86 -12.07 0.27 -16.30
CA GLY A 86 -10.72 -0.28 -16.21
C GLY A 86 -9.94 0.34 -15.06
N ALA A 87 -9.94 1.67 -14.96
CA ALA A 87 -9.28 2.43 -13.91
C ALA A 87 -9.79 2.01 -12.51
N LEU A 88 -11.10 1.93 -12.32
CA LEU A 88 -11.72 1.51 -11.05
C LEU A 88 -11.27 0.11 -10.60
N ARG A 89 -11.13 -0.85 -11.52
CA ARG A 89 -10.63 -2.19 -11.17
C ARG A 89 -9.20 -2.14 -10.63
N LEU A 90 -8.33 -1.32 -11.22
CA LEU A 90 -6.95 -1.16 -10.78
C LEU A 90 -6.87 -0.42 -9.44
N LEU A 91 -7.65 0.63 -9.24
CA LEU A 91 -7.67 1.40 -8.00
C LEU A 91 -8.17 0.59 -6.79
N ARG A 92 -9.20 -0.25 -6.97
CA ARG A 92 -9.63 -1.20 -5.92
C ARG A 92 -8.50 -2.14 -5.50
N ARG A 93 -7.69 -2.59 -6.45
CA ARG A 93 -6.52 -3.43 -6.15
C ARG A 93 -5.41 -2.63 -5.48
N ALA A 94 -5.14 -1.40 -5.91
CA ALA A 94 -4.18 -0.52 -5.26
C ALA A 94 -4.56 -0.22 -3.79
N SER A 95 -5.84 0.09 -3.53
CA SER A 95 -6.38 0.26 -2.17
C SER A 95 -6.22 -1.01 -1.33
N LEU A 96 -6.48 -2.20 -1.91
CA LEU A 96 -6.27 -3.48 -1.24
C LEU A 96 -4.79 -3.71 -0.90
N CYS A 97 -3.86 -3.35 -1.79
CA CYS A 97 -2.42 -3.40 -1.50
C CYS A 97 -2.07 -2.52 -0.29
N MET A 98 -2.59 -1.29 -0.22
CA MET A 98 -2.37 -0.40 0.92
C MET A 98 -2.94 -0.96 2.23
N ARG A 99 -4.07 -1.66 2.18
CA ARG A 99 -4.60 -2.41 3.35
C ARG A 99 -3.62 -3.48 3.82
N TYR A 100 -3.05 -4.27 2.91
CA TYR A 100 -2.05 -5.28 3.27
C TYR A 100 -0.79 -4.66 3.86
N VAL A 101 -0.27 -3.59 3.26
CA VAL A 101 0.88 -2.84 3.79
C VAL A 101 0.59 -2.32 5.21
N THR A 102 -0.63 -1.83 5.45
CA THR A 102 -1.05 -1.34 6.76
C THR A 102 -1.17 -2.49 7.77
N ALA A 103 -1.80 -3.60 7.39
CA ALA A 103 -2.00 -4.74 8.28
C ALA A 103 -0.69 -5.42 8.70
N GLN A 104 0.32 -5.43 7.84
CA GLN A 104 1.63 -6.00 8.16
C GLN A 104 2.34 -5.27 9.31
N LEU A 105 2.01 -4.00 9.57
CA LEU A 105 2.56 -3.24 10.69
C LEU A 105 2.21 -3.88 12.04
N ASP A 106 1.12 -4.64 12.12
CA ASP A 106 0.73 -5.36 13.34
C ASP A 106 1.81 -6.39 13.76
N MET A 107 2.50 -6.97 12.78
CA MET A 107 3.60 -7.90 13.04
C MET A 107 4.75 -7.24 13.79
N LEU A 108 5.05 -5.98 13.51
CA LEU A 108 6.15 -5.25 14.16
C LEU A 108 5.86 -4.94 15.63
N GLU A 109 4.60 -4.97 16.07
CA GLU A 109 4.24 -4.80 17.49
C GLU A 109 4.65 -5.99 18.35
N HIS A 110 4.97 -7.13 17.73
CA HIS A 110 5.46 -8.33 18.44
C HIS A 110 6.96 -8.25 18.73
N MET A 111 7.68 -7.24 18.22
CA MET A 111 9.06 -7.01 18.59
C MET A 111 9.15 -6.33 19.98
N SER A 112 10.01 -6.84 20.84
CA SER A 112 10.33 -6.19 22.12
C SER A 112 11.02 -4.84 21.85
N PRO A 113 10.59 -3.72 22.47
CA PRO A 113 11.26 -2.43 22.34
C PRO A 113 12.75 -2.45 22.71
N TRP A 114 13.14 -3.29 23.66
CA TRP A 114 14.53 -3.43 24.06
C TRP A 114 15.35 -4.22 23.03
N GLU A 115 14.84 -5.33 22.56
CA GLU A 115 15.50 -6.20 21.59
C GLU A 115 15.61 -5.52 20.22
N TYR A 116 14.63 -4.70 19.83
CA TYR A 116 14.71 -3.88 18.62
C TYR A 116 15.95 -2.95 18.62
N GLN A 117 16.44 -2.52 19.76
CA GLN A 117 17.64 -1.67 19.80
C GLN A 117 18.88 -2.39 19.24
N GLU A 118 18.94 -3.72 19.30
CA GLU A 118 20.04 -4.48 18.66
C GLU A 118 19.92 -4.43 17.14
N ILE A 119 18.72 -4.62 16.60
CA ILE A 119 18.44 -4.49 15.17
C ILE A 119 18.75 -3.07 14.69
N ARG A 120 18.33 -2.06 15.46
CA ARG A 120 18.56 -0.65 15.14
C ARG A 120 20.03 -0.29 14.93
N LYS A 121 20.95 -0.90 15.67
CA LYS A 121 22.40 -0.65 15.55
C LYS A 121 22.97 -1.05 14.18
N VAL A 122 22.36 -2.03 13.52
CA VAL A 122 22.83 -2.56 12.22
C VAL A 122 22.08 -2.00 11.02
N LEU A 123 21.05 -1.15 11.23
CA LEU A 123 20.32 -0.50 10.16
C LEU A 123 21.07 0.68 9.51
N GLY A 124 22.21 1.09 10.08
CA GLY A 124 22.96 2.26 9.60
C GLY A 124 22.07 3.51 9.60
N HIS A 125 22.00 4.21 8.48
CA HIS A 125 21.12 5.36 8.27
C HIS A 125 19.79 5.01 7.61
N GLY A 126 19.43 3.73 7.51
CA GLY A 126 18.16 3.28 6.89
C GLY A 126 16.94 3.88 7.58
N SER A 127 16.03 4.40 6.80
CA SER A 127 14.81 5.06 7.27
C SER A 127 13.62 4.69 6.40
N GLY A 128 12.41 4.64 6.99
CA GLY A 128 11.17 4.48 6.23
C GLY A 128 10.93 5.58 5.18
N PHE A 129 11.57 6.74 5.32
CA PHE A 129 11.56 7.78 4.29
C PHE A 129 12.32 7.39 3.01
N ASP A 130 13.14 6.34 3.07
CA ASP A 130 13.88 5.84 1.91
C ASP A 130 13.11 4.80 1.11
N SER A 131 11.94 4.36 1.59
CA SER A 131 11.08 3.40 0.88
C SER A 131 10.88 3.81 -0.58
N PRO A 132 11.37 3.02 -1.54
CA PRO A 132 11.14 3.30 -2.96
C PRO A 132 9.66 3.21 -3.31
N GLY A 133 8.92 2.28 -2.73
CA GLY A 133 7.51 2.10 -3.01
C GLY A 133 6.65 3.32 -2.62
N VAL A 134 6.92 3.93 -1.45
CA VAL A 134 6.22 5.17 -1.03
C VAL A 134 6.64 6.35 -1.91
N LYS A 135 7.93 6.43 -2.30
CA LYS A 135 8.42 7.49 -3.20
C LYS A 135 7.76 7.44 -4.58
N GLU A 136 7.45 6.25 -5.11
CA GLU A 136 6.82 6.07 -6.42
C GLU A 136 5.29 6.18 -6.37
N LEU A 137 4.66 5.78 -5.27
CA LEU A 137 3.19 5.84 -5.14
C LEU A 137 2.65 7.28 -5.23
N ARG A 138 3.30 8.23 -4.56
CA ARG A 138 2.83 9.62 -4.53
C ARG A 138 2.82 10.32 -5.90
N PRO A 139 3.88 10.25 -6.72
CA PRO A 139 3.82 10.75 -8.10
C PRO A 139 2.76 10.04 -8.96
N ALA A 140 2.51 8.74 -8.73
CA ALA A 140 1.44 8.02 -9.43
C ALA A 140 0.06 8.54 -9.02
N MET A 141 -0.17 8.80 -7.73
CA MET A 141 -1.40 9.43 -7.23
C MET A 141 -1.58 10.85 -7.80
N ALA A 142 -0.51 11.65 -7.88
CA ALA A 142 -0.59 12.98 -8.48
C ALA A 142 -1.04 12.94 -9.94
N ARG A 143 -0.45 12.06 -10.76
CA ARG A 143 -0.88 11.87 -12.16
C ARG A 143 -2.33 11.39 -12.27
N LEU A 144 -2.77 10.53 -11.35
CA LEU A 144 -4.16 10.09 -11.30
C LEU A 144 -5.11 11.25 -10.97
N GLY A 145 -4.76 12.12 -10.03
CA GLY A 145 -5.51 13.34 -9.73
C GLY A 145 -5.63 14.27 -10.93
N GLU A 146 -4.53 14.51 -11.66
CA GLU A 146 -4.52 15.30 -12.90
C GLU A 146 -5.45 14.67 -13.97
N ALA A 147 -5.39 13.36 -14.17
CA ALA A 147 -6.26 12.66 -15.12
C ALA A 147 -7.74 12.74 -14.72
N PHE A 148 -8.05 12.59 -13.44
CA PHE A 148 -9.40 12.76 -12.90
C PHE A 148 -9.93 14.18 -13.14
N HIS A 149 -9.15 15.22 -12.83
CA HIS A 149 -9.53 16.61 -13.09
C HIS A 149 -9.82 16.87 -14.56
N ALA A 150 -8.95 16.39 -15.44
CA ALA A 150 -9.17 16.51 -16.89
C ALA A 150 -10.45 15.79 -17.35
N ALA A 151 -10.73 14.58 -16.83
CA ALA A 151 -11.97 13.86 -17.15
C ALA A 151 -13.22 14.61 -16.66
N ARG A 152 -13.18 15.14 -15.44
CA ARG A 152 -14.27 15.95 -14.88
C ARG A 152 -14.51 17.24 -15.70
N GLU A 153 -13.44 17.92 -16.11
CA GLU A 153 -13.53 19.12 -16.95
C GLU A 153 -14.12 18.82 -18.32
N ARG A 154 -13.72 17.70 -18.96
CA ARG A 154 -14.35 17.25 -20.23
C ARG A 154 -15.84 17.01 -20.07
N ALA A 155 -16.28 16.53 -18.90
CA ALA A 155 -17.70 16.36 -18.60
C ALA A 155 -18.42 17.68 -18.24
N GLY A 156 -17.71 18.80 -18.11
CA GLY A 156 -18.28 20.11 -17.76
C GLY A 156 -18.79 20.19 -16.33
N LEU A 157 -18.28 19.40 -15.40
CA LEU A 157 -18.78 19.27 -14.03
C LEU A 157 -17.85 19.97 -13.03
N SER A 158 -18.43 20.71 -12.07
CA SER A 158 -17.74 21.04 -10.83
C SER A 158 -17.68 19.81 -9.89
N LEU A 159 -16.84 19.83 -8.87
CA LEU A 159 -16.85 18.75 -7.87
C LEU A 159 -18.20 18.69 -7.14
N VAL A 160 -18.75 19.83 -6.79
CA VAL A 160 -20.08 19.91 -6.13
C VAL A 160 -21.16 19.29 -7.02
N ASP A 161 -21.19 19.64 -8.31
CA ASP A 161 -22.17 19.07 -9.26
C ASP A 161 -22.00 17.56 -9.41
N LEU A 162 -20.76 17.08 -9.45
CA LEU A 162 -20.47 15.63 -9.50
C LEU A 162 -21.07 14.91 -8.28
N TYR A 163 -20.96 15.47 -7.09
CA TYR A 163 -21.50 14.85 -5.87
C TYR A 163 -23.02 15.01 -5.74
N VAL A 164 -23.58 16.14 -6.16
CA VAL A 164 -25.03 16.39 -6.12
C VAL A 164 -25.76 15.55 -7.18
N HIS A 165 -25.17 15.38 -8.35
CA HIS A 165 -25.77 14.68 -9.50
C HIS A 165 -25.07 13.35 -9.82
N GLY A 166 -24.41 12.72 -8.85
CA GLY A 166 -23.55 11.54 -9.04
C GLY A 166 -24.21 10.39 -9.80
N ARG A 167 -25.52 10.18 -9.60
CA ARG A 167 -26.28 9.13 -10.34
C ARG A 167 -26.31 9.31 -11.85
N ALA A 168 -26.21 10.54 -12.34
CA ALA A 168 -26.13 10.84 -13.76
C ALA A 168 -24.71 10.66 -14.33
N HIS A 169 -23.70 10.63 -13.45
CA HIS A 169 -22.27 10.54 -13.77
C HIS A 169 -21.61 9.46 -12.93
N GLU A 170 -22.23 8.30 -12.79
CA GLU A 170 -21.91 7.26 -11.84
C GLU A 170 -20.43 6.82 -11.89
N GLU A 171 -19.87 6.59 -13.07
CA GLU A 171 -18.48 6.15 -13.19
C GLU A 171 -17.49 7.22 -12.72
N LEU A 172 -17.74 8.48 -13.04
CA LEU A 172 -16.88 9.60 -12.60
C LEU A 172 -17.01 9.85 -11.09
N TYR A 173 -18.22 9.68 -10.54
CA TYR A 173 -18.46 9.70 -9.10
C TYR A 173 -17.71 8.56 -8.40
N GLN A 174 -17.82 7.33 -8.90
CA GLN A 174 -17.11 6.18 -8.37
C GLN A 174 -15.59 6.35 -8.46
N LEU A 175 -15.10 7.01 -9.53
CA LEU A 175 -13.68 7.33 -9.65
C LEU A 175 -13.23 8.31 -8.56
N ALA A 176 -14.00 9.37 -8.29
CA ALA A 176 -13.71 10.31 -7.19
C ALA A 176 -13.64 9.58 -5.84
N GLU A 177 -14.59 8.68 -5.56
CA GLU A 177 -14.60 7.89 -4.33
C GLU A 177 -13.42 6.89 -4.26
N ALA A 178 -12.99 6.34 -5.40
CA ALA A 178 -11.84 5.45 -5.42
C ALA A 178 -10.51 6.20 -5.17
N LEU A 179 -10.37 7.46 -5.64
CA LEU A 179 -9.24 8.31 -5.27
C LEU A 179 -9.24 8.60 -3.76
N MET A 180 -10.41 8.91 -3.21
CA MET A 180 -10.59 9.14 -1.76
C MET A 180 -10.21 7.91 -0.96
N GLU A 181 -10.69 6.72 -1.34
CA GLU A 181 -10.37 5.46 -0.67
C GLU A 181 -8.86 5.20 -0.64
N LEU A 182 -8.17 5.43 -1.77
CA LEU A 182 -6.71 5.25 -1.84
C LEU A 182 -5.98 6.23 -0.93
N ASP A 183 -6.40 7.51 -0.89
CA ASP A 183 -5.82 8.53 -0.03
C ASP A 183 -6.08 8.22 1.46
N GLU A 184 -7.29 7.78 1.80
CA GLU A 184 -7.65 7.37 3.17
C GLU A 184 -6.79 6.18 3.64
N TRP A 185 -6.53 5.20 2.78
CA TRP A 185 -5.65 4.08 3.12
C TRP A 185 -4.19 4.54 3.32
N LEU A 186 -3.71 5.48 2.53
CA LEU A 186 -2.37 6.06 2.74
C LEU A 186 -2.28 6.83 4.07
N GLN A 187 -3.33 7.57 4.45
CA GLN A 187 -3.40 8.21 5.77
C GLN A 187 -3.47 7.18 6.90
N THR A 188 -4.30 6.16 6.77
CA THR A 188 -4.43 5.07 7.75
C THR A 188 -3.10 4.39 7.97
N TRP A 189 -2.34 4.12 6.90
CA TRP A 189 -0.98 3.60 6.99
C TRP A 189 -0.06 4.56 7.76
N ARG A 190 -0.09 5.88 7.49
CA ARG A 190 0.73 6.86 8.22
C ARG A 190 0.42 6.87 9.71
N ILE A 191 -0.87 6.85 10.08
CA ILE A 191 -1.32 6.79 11.47
C ILE A 191 -0.80 5.50 12.14
N ARG A 192 -1.01 4.36 11.49
CA ARG A 192 -0.60 3.07 12.03
C ARG A 192 0.92 2.96 12.16
N HIS A 193 1.66 3.38 11.13
CA HIS A 193 3.12 3.44 11.15
C HIS A 193 3.66 4.31 12.29
N TYR A 194 3.13 5.52 12.46
CA TYR A 194 3.50 6.39 13.58
C TYR A 194 3.28 5.71 14.92
N ARG A 195 2.13 5.03 15.11
CA ARG A 195 1.81 4.32 16.36
C ARG A 195 2.78 3.18 16.64
N VAL A 196 3.12 2.39 15.64
CA VAL A 196 4.10 1.31 15.78
C VAL A 196 5.48 1.87 16.12
N VAL A 197 5.93 2.92 15.41
CA VAL A 197 7.20 3.58 15.70
C VAL A 197 7.21 4.11 17.14
N ALA A 198 6.17 4.83 17.57
CA ALA A 198 6.06 5.36 18.92
C ALA A 198 6.06 4.24 19.99
N ARG A 199 5.43 3.10 19.71
CA ARG A 199 5.38 1.94 20.59
C ARG A 199 6.73 1.22 20.71
N VAL A 200 7.49 1.13 19.61
CA VAL A 200 8.75 0.36 19.55
C VAL A 200 9.95 1.18 19.99
N ILE A 201 10.04 2.46 19.57
CA ILE A 201 11.20 3.30 19.88
C ILE A 201 10.88 4.52 20.74
N GLY A 202 9.61 4.93 20.85
CA GLY A 202 9.18 6.11 21.60
C GLY A 202 8.91 7.34 20.73
N GLU A 203 8.10 8.26 21.24
CA GLU A 203 7.68 9.47 20.50
C GLU A 203 8.75 10.58 20.52
N ARG A 204 9.53 10.68 21.62
CA ARG A 204 10.48 11.78 21.86
C ARG A 204 11.92 11.38 21.54
N VAL A 205 12.10 10.63 20.46
CA VAL A 205 13.42 10.14 20.02
C VAL A 205 13.67 10.50 18.58
N VAL A 206 14.92 10.37 18.18
CA VAL A 206 15.34 10.57 16.78
C VAL A 206 15.45 9.21 16.11
N GLY A 207 14.97 9.10 14.88
CA GLY A 207 15.17 7.95 14.03
C GLY A 207 16.62 7.76 13.60
N THR A 208 16.91 6.70 12.84
CA THR A 208 18.27 6.33 12.40
C THR A 208 18.95 7.40 11.54
N GLN A 209 18.17 8.22 10.81
CA GLN A 209 18.68 9.36 10.02
C GLN A 209 18.71 10.70 10.79
N GLY A 210 18.51 10.69 12.08
CA GLY A 210 18.44 11.93 12.85
C GLY A 210 17.10 12.68 12.74
N THR A 211 16.09 12.12 12.04
CA THR A 211 14.75 12.72 11.93
C THR A 211 13.94 12.46 13.20
N PRO A 212 13.42 13.51 13.88
CA PRO A 212 12.54 13.31 15.03
C PRO A 212 11.27 12.53 14.69
N VAL A 213 10.85 11.61 15.55
CA VAL A 213 9.62 10.81 15.38
C VAL A 213 8.37 11.70 15.26
N GLU A 214 8.37 12.87 15.90
CA GLU A 214 7.31 13.89 15.79
C GLU A 214 7.01 14.32 14.33
N VAL A 215 7.99 14.23 13.43
CA VAL A 215 7.80 14.53 11.99
C VAL A 215 6.78 13.56 11.38
N LEU A 216 6.80 12.28 11.77
CA LEU A 216 5.80 11.30 11.34
C LEU A 216 4.40 11.71 11.80
N GLY A 217 4.28 12.23 13.03
CA GLY A 217 3.02 12.74 13.58
C GLY A 217 2.42 13.90 12.74
N ARG A 218 3.27 14.76 12.18
CA ARG A 218 2.81 15.86 11.30
C ARG A 218 2.32 15.35 9.93
N LEU A 219 2.87 14.25 9.45
CA LEU A 219 2.48 13.65 8.16
C LEU A 219 1.12 12.93 8.20
N ILE A 220 0.57 12.66 9.39
CA ILE A 220 -0.75 12.01 9.55
C ILE A 220 -1.87 12.81 8.86
N HIS A 221 -1.79 14.14 8.92
CA HIS A 221 -2.81 15.05 8.38
C HIS A 221 -2.63 15.37 6.90
N ARG A 222 -1.59 14.81 6.27
CA ARG A 222 -1.35 15.06 4.86
C ARG A 222 -2.29 14.22 4.01
N VAL A 223 -2.99 14.89 3.10
CA VAL A 223 -3.84 14.30 2.06
C VAL A 223 -3.20 14.50 0.68
N GLU A 224 -3.48 13.62 -0.26
CA GLU A 224 -2.98 13.74 -1.64
C GLU A 224 -4.03 14.40 -2.56
N TYR A 225 -5.34 14.35 -2.19
CA TYR A 225 -6.46 14.96 -2.94
C TYR A 225 -7.27 15.92 -2.04
N PRO A 226 -6.70 17.05 -1.61
CA PRO A 226 -7.35 17.95 -0.64
C PRO A 226 -8.71 18.45 -1.12
N GLU A 227 -8.89 18.70 -2.40
CA GLU A 227 -10.14 19.16 -2.99
C GLU A 227 -11.30 18.17 -2.86
N LEU A 228 -10.99 16.86 -2.88
CA LEU A 228 -11.99 15.82 -2.63
C LEU A 228 -12.41 15.77 -1.16
N TRP A 229 -11.51 16.13 -0.23
CA TRP A 229 -11.84 16.28 1.18
C TRP A 229 -12.65 17.55 1.43
N ASP A 230 -12.29 18.67 0.80
CA ASP A 230 -12.90 19.96 1.00
C ASP A 230 -14.33 20.05 0.44
N VAL A 231 -14.62 19.38 -0.68
CA VAL A 231 -15.97 19.40 -1.26
C VAL A 231 -17.04 18.90 -0.28
N ARG A 232 -16.71 18.00 0.66
CA ARG A 232 -17.64 17.54 1.69
C ARG A 232 -18.08 18.64 2.64
N ASN A 233 -17.20 19.60 2.92
CA ASN A 233 -17.55 20.80 3.69
C ASN A 233 -18.53 21.69 2.92
N GLU A 234 -18.30 21.87 1.62
CA GLU A 234 -19.18 22.66 0.74
C GLU A 234 -20.58 22.03 0.62
N LEU A 235 -20.65 20.69 0.43
CA LEU A 235 -21.92 19.97 0.37
C LEU A 235 -22.71 20.10 1.68
N THR A 236 -22.05 20.01 2.82
CA THR A 236 -22.67 20.19 4.14
C THR A 236 -23.22 21.60 4.30
N ALA A 237 -22.43 22.63 3.96
CA ALA A 237 -22.85 24.02 4.03
C ALA A 237 -24.03 24.32 3.11
N ARG A 238 -24.03 23.78 1.89
CA ARG A 238 -25.11 23.92 0.93
C ARG A 238 -26.42 23.30 1.44
N SER A 239 -26.37 22.06 1.94
CA SER A 239 -27.54 21.39 2.51
C SER A 239 -28.15 22.14 3.69
N GLN A 240 -27.32 22.78 4.52
CA GLN A 240 -27.79 23.60 5.64
C GLN A 240 -28.45 24.91 5.19
N ALA A 241 -27.99 25.49 4.07
CA ALA A 241 -28.57 26.71 3.53
C ALA A 241 -29.92 26.50 2.80
N GLU A 242 -30.17 25.27 2.35
CA GLU A 242 -31.42 24.87 1.66
C GLU A 242 -32.49 24.35 2.64
N SER A 243 -32.17 24.19 3.94
CA SER A 243 -33.05 23.70 5.02
C SER A 243 -33.67 24.83 5.79
#